data_4508a566ccd51302c1061fdf5e69a20e
#
_entry.id   4508a566ccd51302c1061fdf5e69a20e
#
_cell.length_a   1.000
_cell.length_b   1.000
_cell.length_c   1.000
_cell.angle_alpha   90.00
_cell.angle_beta   90.00
_cell.angle_gamma   90.00
#
_symmetry.space_group_name_H-M   'P 1'
#
loop_
_entity.id
_entity.type
_entity.pdbx_description
1 polymer ?
#
loop_
_entity_poly.entity_id
_entity_poly.type
_entity_poly.pdbx_seq_one_letter_code
_entity_poly.pdbx_strand_id
1 'polypeptide(L)'
;AKFKFPGRQVLLIVIMIGLLMPVALLTVPLYLLFIKLHLVNTIWAVIIPSMVSPFGVFLGNVYADSSVPTELLEAARIDGAGEFRIFSTMVLRLLAPAMVTIFLFIFVATWNNFLLPLMMITDENLQPVTQGLYGMMAYFAPDKGAVMLASVIGVVPLVILFLVLQRYWQSGLAAGAVKG
;
A
#
# COMPACT_ATOMS: atom_id res chain seq x y z
N ALA A 1 14.60 2.45 10.06
CA ALA A 1 14.61 3.53 11.05
C ALA A 1 15.68 3.30 12.14
N LYS A 2 15.63 2.24 12.91
CA LYS A 2 16.41 2.07 14.16
C LYS A 2 17.80 1.45 14.00
N PHE A 3 18.11 0.84 12.87
CA PHE A 3 19.43 0.27 12.62
C PHE A 3 20.36 1.27 11.93
N LYS A 4 21.60 1.33 12.38
CA LYS A 4 22.68 2.10 11.76
C LYS A 4 23.53 1.16 10.89
N PHE A 5 23.53 1.37 9.58
CA PHE A 5 24.37 0.62 8.65
C PHE A 5 24.85 1.53 7.52
N PRO A 6 26.01 1.24 6.90
CA PRO A 6 26.51 2.02 5.78
C PRO A 6 25.52 1.94 4.61
N GLY A 7 25.24 3.07 3.93
CA GLY A 7 24.30 3.12 2.81
C GLY A 7 22.81 3.33 3.19
N ARG A 8 22.43 3.35 4.47
CA ARG A 8 21.04 3.61 4.90
C ARG A 8 20.43 4.84 4.23
N GLN A 9 21.18 5.92 4.19
CA GLN A 9 20.69 7.18 3.64
C GLN A 9 20.48 7.11 2.12
N VAL A 10 21.40 6.44 1.43
CA VAL A 10 21.27 6.20 -0.01
C VAL A 10 20.04 5.35 -0.32
N LEU A 11 19.82 4.29 0.45
CA LEU A 11 18.63 3.43 0.31
C LEU A 11 17.32 4.22 0.50
N LEU A 12 17.25 5.08 1.51
CA LEU A 12 16.08 5.93 1.73
C LEU A 12 15.87 6.92 0.57
N ILE A 13 16.94 7.52 0.04
CA ILE A 13 16.86 8.42 -1.11
C ILE A 13 16.33 7.67 -2.34
N VAL A 14 16.82 6.47 -2.62
CA VAL A 14 16.33 5.64 -3.74
C VAL A 14 14.83 5.34 -3.59
N ILE A 15 14.38 5.00 -2.39
CA ILE A 15 12.94 4.78 -2.12
C ILE A 15 12.14 6.07 -2.34
N MET A 16 12.65 7.23 -1.90
CA MET A 16 12.00 8.52 -2.11
C MET A 16 11.94 8.92 -3.58
N ILE A 17 12.98 8.61 -4.37
CA ILE A 17 12.94 8.79 -5.83
C ILE A 17 11.81 7.94 -6.43
N GLY A 18 11.64 6.70 -5.97
CA GLY A 18 10.52 5.85 -6.38
C GLY A 18 9.14 6.45 -6.12
N LEU A 19 8.99 7.24 -5.04
CA LEU A 19 7.77 7.98 -4.74
C LEU A 19 7.45 9.10 -5.75
N LEU A 20 8.49 9.73 -6.29
CA LEU A 20 8.35 10.84 -7.23
C LEU A 20 8.12 10.36 -8.67
N MET A 21 8.36 9.08 -8.95
CA MET A 21 8.17 8.54 -10.29
C MET A 21 6.68 8.35 -10.61
N PRO A 22 6.17 8.95 -11.70
CA PRO A 22 4.81 8.69 -12.14
C PRO A 22 4.62 7.21 -12.48
N VAL A 23 3.63 6.56 -11.88
CA VAL A 23 3.33 5.12 -12.11
C VAL A 23 3.13 4.82 -13.59
N ALA A 24 2.54 5.76 -14.34
CA ALA A 24 2.32 5.62 -15.78
C ALA A 24 3.62 5.37 -16.57
N LEU A 25 4.74 5.97 -16.17
CA LEU A 25 6.04 5.76 -16.85
C LEU A 25 6.57 4.35 -16.65
N LEU A 26 6.25 3.71 -15.53
CA LEU A 26 6.71 2.36 -15.21
C LEU A 26 5.83 1.27 -15.84
N THR A 27 4.62 1.60 -16.28
CA THR A 27 3.64 0.63 -16.77
C THR A 27 4.14 -0.09 -18.02
N VAL A 28 4.71 0.64 -18.99
CA VAL A 28 5.22 0.04 -20.24
C VAL A 28 6.44 -0.86 -20.01
N PRO A 29 7.51 -0.44 -19.32
CA PRO A 29 8.63 -1.33 -18.99
C PRO A 29 8.19 -2.57 -18.20
N LEU A 30 7.26 -2.41 -17.26
CA LEU A 30 6.73 -3.50 -16.46
C LEU A 30 5.94 -4.49 -17.32
N TYR A 31 5.14 -4.01 -18.26
CA TYR A 31 4.41 -4.83 -19.22
C TYR A 31 5.35 -5.69 -20.06
N LEU A 32 6.42 -5.09 -20.62
CA LEU A 32 7.42 -5.81 -21.41
C LEU A 32 8.15 -6.87 -20.56
N LEU A 33 8.43 -6.59 -19.30
CA LEU A 33 9.00 -7.56 -18.37
C LEU A 33 8.04 -8.72 -18.12
N PHE A 34 6.77 -8.42 -17.90
CA PHE A 34 5.75 -9.42 -17.57
C PHE A 34 5.37 -10.30 -18.75
N ILE A 35 5.48 -9.80 -19.99
CA ILE A 35 5.40 -10.66 -21.19
C ILE A 35 6.50 -11.74 -21.14
N LYS A 36 7.75 -11.35 -20.85
CA LYS A 36 8.87 -12.29 -20.79
C LYS A 36 8.72 -13.31 -19.66
N LEU A 37 8.06 -12.93 -18.57
CA LEU A 37 7.80 -13.80 -17.42
C LEU A 37 6.50 -14.61 -17.54
N HIS A 38 5.76 -14.47 -18.64
CA HIS A 38 4.45 -15.09 -18.85
C HIS A 38 3.43 -14.77 -17.75
N LEU A 39 3.50 -13.56 -17.20
CA LEU A 39 2.61 -13.09 -16.13
C LEU A 39 1.48 -12.20 -16.62
N VAL A 40 1.54 -11.66 -17.86
CA VAL A 40 0.46 -10.87 -18.46
C VAL A 40 -0.80 -11.71 -18.54
N ASN A 41 -1.94 -11.08 -18.33
CA ASN A 41 -3.26 -11.72 -18.26
C ASN A 41 -3.39 -12.77 -17.14
N THR A 42 -2.70 -12.53 -16.04
CA THR A 42 -2.85 -13.29 -14.80
C THR A 42 -3.09 -12.34 -13.63
N ILE A 43 -3.70 -12.81 -12.54
CA ILE A 43 -3.89 -11.99 -11.34
C ILE A 43 -2.56 -11.51 -10.74
N TRP A 44 -1.48 -12.25 -10.95
CA TRP A 44 -0.13 -11.91 -10.49
C TRP A 44 0.42 -10.65 -11.15
N ALA A 45 -0.04 -10.32 -12.36
CA ALA A 45 0.35 -9.08 -13.04
C ALA A 45 -0.08 -7.82 -12.28
N VAL A 46 -1.10 -7.92 -11.44
CA VAL A 46 -1.58 -6.82 -10.58
C VAL A 46 -1.06 -6.96 -9.16
N ILE A 47 -1.05 -8.18 -8.61
CA ILE A 47 -0.65 -8.43 -7.21
C ILE A 47 0.82 -8.08 -6.99
N ILE A 48 1.74 -8.60 -7.80
CA ILE A 48 3.18 -8.45 -7.58
C ILE A 48 3.61 -6.97 -7.52
N PRO A 49 3.23 -6.10 -8.47
CA PRO A 49 3.57 -4.68 -8.38
C PRO A 49 2.91 -3.97 -7.19
N SER A 50 1.70 -4.41 -6.79
CA SER A 50 0.96 -3.81 -5.68
C SER A 50 1.56 -4.16 -4.30
N MET A 51 2.37 -5.23 -4.20
CA MET A 51 3.06 -5.60 -2.97
C MET A 51 4.21 -4.62 -2.62
N VAL A 52 4.70 -3.87 -3.59
CA VAL A 52 5.81 -2.93 -3.39
C VAL A 52 5.27 -1.51 -3.31
N SER A 53 5.40 -0.89 -2.15
CA SER A 53 4.94 0.49 -1.93
C SER A 53 6.07 1.35 -1.35
N PRO A 54 6.74 2.18 -2.17
CA PRO A 54 7.70 3.17 -1.67
C PRO A 54 7.09 4.11 -0.62
N PHE A 55 5.83 4.49 -0.80
CA PHE A 55 5.08 5.27 0.18
C PHE A 55 4.93 4.53 1.52
N GLY A 56 4.57 3.26 1.49
CA GLY A 56 4.45 2.43 2.70
C GLY A 56 5.78 2.32 3.46
N VAL A 57 6.88 2.13 2.75
CA VAL A 57 8.23 2.07 3.36
C VAL A 57 8.62 3.41 3.95
N PHE A 58 8.40 4.51 3.23
CA PHE A 58 8.69 5.86 3.73
C PHE A 58 7.88 6.17 5.00
N LEU A 59 6.58 5.98 4.95
CA LEU A 59 5.69 6.26 6.06
C LEU A 59 5.98 5.36 7.27
N GLY A 60 6.25 4.06 7.02
CA GLY A 60 6.67 3.12 8.04
C GLY A 60 7.99 3.52 8.72
N ASN A 61 8.95 4.05 7.96
CA ASN A 61 10.20 4.57 8.51
C ASN A 61 9.97 5.80 9.41
N VAL A 62 9.11 6.73 8.99
CA VAL A 62 8.73 7.93 9.78
C VAL A 62 8.05 7.52 11.09
N TYR A 63 7.07 6.63 11.04
CA TYR A 63 6.39 6.15 12.24
C TYR A 63 7.30 5.35 13.16
N ALA A 64 8.16 4.49 12.61
CA ALA A 64 9.11 3.73 13.44
C ALA A 64 10.11 4.64 14.16
N ASP A 65 10.50 5.75 13.53
CA ASP A 65 11.40 6.73 14.15
C ASP A 65 10.71 7.48 15.29
N SER A 66 9.47 7.87 15.12
CA SER A 66 8.71 8.67 16.09
C SER A 66 8.07 7.85 17.22
N SER A 67 7.58 6.64 16.92
CA SER A 67 6.73 5.88 17.86
C SER A 67 7.46 4.76 18.60
N VAL A 68 8.70 4.44 18.23
CA VAL A 68 9.50 3.40 18.90
C VAL A 68 10.68 4.05 19.63
N PRO A 69 10.65 4.19 20.96
CA PRO A 69 11.77 4.73 21.72
C PRO A 69 13.00 3.83 21.60
N THR A 70 14.17 4.44 21.40
CA THR A 70 15.44 3.69 21.27
C THR A 70 15.81 3.04 22.60
N GLU A 71 15.54 3.73 23.69
CA GLU A 71 15.80 3.30 25.07
C GLU A 71 15.06 1.99 25.40
N LEU A 72 13.84 1.83 24.86
CA LEU A 72 13.06 0.60 25.03
C LEU A 72 13.72 -0.59 24.33
N LEU A 73 14.30 -0.36 23.15
CA LEU A 73 15.00 -1.41 22.40
C LEU A 73 16.32 -1.80 23.09
N GLU A 74 17.02 -0.83 23.64
CA GLU A 74 18.27 -1.06 24.37
C GLU A 74 18.01 -1.84 25.68
N ALA A 75 16.97 -1.47 26.44
CA ALA A 75 16.57 -2.21 27.64
C ALA A 75 16.24 -3.69 27.32
N ALA A 76 15.45 -3.92 26.26
CA ALA A 76 15.12 -5.28 25.83
C ALA A 76 16.35 -6.11 25.42
N ARG A 77 17.37 -5.48 24.82
CA ARG A 77 18.65 -6.15 24.50
C ARG A 77 19.43 -6.49 25.74
N ILE A 78 19.44 -5.62 26.75
CA ILE A 78 20.07 -5.88 28.06
C ILE A 78 19.39 -7.07 28.74
N ASP A 79 18.06 -7.19 28.63
CA ASP A 79 17.27 -8.32 29.13
C ASP A 79 17.47 -9.62 28.31
N GLY A 80 18.37 -9.62 27.31
CA GLY A 80 18.70 -10.79 26.49
C GLY A 80 17.70 -11.11 25.39
N ALA A 81 16.78 -10.20 25.05
CA ALA A 81 15.85 -10.42 23.96
C ALA A 81 16.55 -10.28 22.59
N GLY A 82 16.40 -11.29 21.73
CA GLY A 82 16.90 -11.24 20.36
C GLY A 82 16.10 -10.26 19.48
N GLU A 83 16.71 -9.73 18.42
CA GLU A 83 16.12 -8.70 17.55
C GLU A 83 14.77 -9.10 16.94
N PHE A 84 14.61 -10.37 16.56
CA PHE A 84 13.33 -10.86 16.03
C PHE A 84 12.22 -10.85 17.08
N ARG A 85 12.54 -11.19 18.34
CA ARG A 85 11.59 -11.12 19.45
C ARG A 85 11.22 -9.67 19.75
N ILE A 86 12.19 -8.77 19.82
CA ILE A 86 11.95 -7.33 20.00
C ILE A 86 11.01 -6.81 18.90
N PHE A 87 11.31 -7.13 17.64
CA PHE A 87 10.48 -6.71 16.51
C PHE A 87 9.05 -7.24 16.63
N SER A 88 8.87 -8.55 16.79
CA SER A 88 7.55 -9.18 16.76
C SER A 88 6.67 -8.88 17.98
N THR A 89 7.26 -8.73 19.17
CA THR A 89 6.49 -8.55 20.41
C THR A 89 6.35 -7.11 20.86
N MET A 90 7.32 -6.25 20.54
CA MET A 90 7.35 -4.85 20.98
C MET A 90 7.10 -3.87 19.83
N VAL A 91 7.95 -3.92 18.79
CA VAL A 91 7.90 -2.94 17.70
C VAL A 91 6.58 -3.01 16.93
N LEU A 92 6.13 -4.21 16.55
CA LEU A 92 4.86 -4.36 15.83
C LEU A 92 3.65 -3.87 16.64
N ARG A 93 3.67 -4.06 17.97
CA ARG A 93 2.58 -3.54 18.83
C ARG A 93 2.58 -2.02 18.90
N LEU A 94 3.74 -1.40 19.02
CA LEU A 94 3.87 0.06 19.04
C LEU A 94 3.49 0.67 17.69
N LEU A 95 3.79 -0.03 16.59
CA LEU A 95 3.47 0.42 15.23
C LEU A 95 2.06 0.04 14.77
N ALA A 96 1.28 -0.71 15.55
CA ALA A 96 -0.03 -1.18 15.11
C ALA A 96 -0.95 -0.07 14.58
N PRO A 97 -1.10 1.12 15.22
CA PRO A 97 -1.91 2.20 14.66
C PRO A 97 -1.35 2.75 13.35
N ALA A 98 -0.03 2.86 13.24
CA ALA A 98 0.65 3.30 12.04
C ALA A 98 0.49 2.30 10.88
N MET A 99 0.56 1.01 11.18
CA MET A 99 0.34 -0.06 10.19
C MET A 99 -1.07 -0.03 9.62
N VAL A 100 -2.09 0.24 10.45
CA VAL A 100 -3.46 0.44 9.97
C VAL A 100 -3.55 1.64 9.02
N THR A 101 -2.91 2.74 9.36
CA THR A 101 -2.86 3.93 8.51
C THR A 101 -2.19 3.62 7.17
N ILE A 102 -1.03 2.97 7.18
CA ILE A 102 -0.29 2.55 5.98
C ILE A 102 -1.15 1.61 5.12
N PHE A 103 -1.77 0.63 5.76
CA PHE A 103 -2.66 -0.32 5.09
C PHE A 103 -3.82 0.38 4.39
N LEU A 104 -4.49 1.33 5.06
CA LEU A 104 -5.59 2.09 4.47
C LEU A 104 -5.16 2.85 3.22
N PHE A 105 -4.03 3.57 3.27
CA PHE A 105 -3.54 4.31 2.12
C PHE A 105 -3.18 3.38 0.94
N ILE A 106 -2.48 2.29 1.22
CA ILE A 106 -2.09 1.31 0.18
C ILE A 106 -3.34 0.63 -0.38
N PHE A 107 -4.29 0.25 0.47
CA PHE A 107 -5.53 -0.38 0.04
C PHE A 107 -6.32 0.54 -0.88
N VAL A 108 -6.53 1.80 -0.49
CA VAL A 108 -7.26 2.79 -1.32
C VAL A 108 -6.54 3.01 -2.66
N ALA A 109 -5.22 3.14 -2.64
CA ALA A 109 -4.43 3.32 -3.86
C ALA A 109 -4.52 2.10 -4.79
N THR A 110 -4.45 0.88 -4.24
CA THR A 110 -4.54 -0.36 -5.00
C THR A 110 -5.97 -0.60 -5.51
N TRP A 111 -6.98 -0.35 -4.67
CA TRP A 111 -8.39 -0.49 -5.04
C TRP A 111 -8.78 0.42 -6.21
N ASN A 112 -8.29 1.65 -6.21
CA ASN A 112 -8.56 2.62 -7.27
C ASN A 112 -7.59 2.52 -8.46
N ASN A 113 -6.66 1.57 -8.43
CA ASN A 113 -5.72 1.39 -9.53
C ASN A 113 -6.47 0.91 -10.77
N PHE A 114 -6.37 1.68 -11.84
CA PHE A 114 -7.04 1.41 -13.11
C PHE A 114 -6.03 1.11 -14.24
N LEU A 115 -4.96 1.91 -14.31
CA LEU A 115 -4.03 1.89 -15.44
C LEU A 115 -3.27 0.56 -15.55
N LEU A 116 -2.77 0.05 -14.43
CA LEU A 116 -2.01 -1.19 -14.41
C LEU A 116 -2.88 -2.40 -14.81
N PRO A 117 -4.06 -2.63 -14.20
CA PRO A 117 -4.97 -3.69 -14.67
C PRO A 117 -5.37 -3.54 -16.13
N LEU A 118 -5.68 -2.32 -16.57
CA LEU A 118 -6.07 -2.07 -17.96
C LEU A 118 -5.01 -2.51 -18.97
N MET A 119 -3.73 -2.34 -18.63
CA MET A 119 -2.62 -2.73 -19.49
C MET A 119 -2.27 -4.23 -19.37
N MET A 120 -2.54 -4.84 -18.21
CA MET A 120 -2.07 -6.18 -17.88
C MET A 120 -3.12 -7.27 -18.05
N ILE A 121 -4.43 -6.95 -17.90
CA ILE A 121 -5.52 -7.92 -17.83
C ILE A 121 -6.44 -7.72 -19.02
N THR A 122 -6.57 -8.75 -19.85
CA THR A 122 -7.52 -8.81 -20.97
C THR A 122 -8.70 -9.73 -20.71
N ASP A 123 -8.55 -10.72 -19.81
CA ASP A 123 -9.62 -11.65 -19.43
C ASP A 123 -10.64 -10.94 -18.54
N GLU A 124 -11.89 -10.91 -18.96
CA GLU A 124 -12.99 -10.25 -18.24
C GLU A 124 -13.22 -10.83 -16.84
N ASN A 125 -12.92 -12.12 -16.63
CA ASN A 125 -13.08 -12.77 -15.34
C ASN A 125 -12.01 -12.37 -14.31
N LEU A 126 -10.91 -11.76 -14.76
CA LEU A 126 -9.80 -11.34 -13.91
C LEU A 126 -9.78 -9.82 -13.67
N GLN A 127 -10.69 -9.08 -14.33
CA GLN A 127 -10.69 -7.62 -14.25
C GLN A 127 -11.08 -7.14 -12.84
N PRO A 128 -10.28 -6.24 -12.24
CA PRO A 128 -10.70 -5.52 -11.04
C PRO A 128 -11.92 -4.63 -11.29
N VAL A 129 -12.61 -4.27 -10.21
CA VAL A 129 -13.86 -3.48 -10.24
C VAL A 129 -13.73 -2.20 -11.08
N THR A 130 -12.62 -1.48 -10.96
CA THR A 130 -12.37 -0.23 -11.71
C THR A 130 -12.31 -0.46 -13.22
N GLN A 131 -11.69 -1.54 -13.67
CA GLN A 131 -11.62 -1.91 -15.08
C GLN A 131 -12.96 -2.43 -15.58
N GLY A 132 -13.66 -3.26 -14.80
CA GLY A 132 -15.00 -3.75 -15.13
C GLY A 132 -16.02 -2.61 -15.28
N LEU A 133 -15.98 -1.61 -14.38
CA LEU A 133 -16.81 -0.41 -14.49
C LEU A 133 -16.52 0.37 -15.78
N TYR A 134 -15.27 0.51 -16.15
CA TYR A 134 -14.89 1.16 -17.42
C TYR A 134 -15.44 0.40 -18.63
N GLY A 135 -15.33 -0.94 -18.62
CA GLY A 135 -15.92 -1.79 -19.66
C GLY A 135 -17.45 -1.60 -19.78
N MET A 136 -18.15 -1.57 -18.64
CA MET A 136 -19.60 -1.31 -18.61
C MET A 136 -19.96 0.05 -19.22
N MET A 137 -19.17 1.10 -18.96
CA MET A 137 -19.40 2.42 -19.56
C MET A 137 -19.21 2.41 -21.07
N ALA A 138 -18.23 1.64 -21.57
CA ALA A 138 -17.94 1.57 -23.00
C ALA A 138 -18.98 0.75 -23.79
N TYR A 139 -19.42 -0.39 -23.22
CA TYR A 139 -20.31 -1.34 -23.90
C TYR A 139 -21.81 -1.13 -23.59
N PHE A 140 -22.14 -0.63 -22.40
CA PHE A 140 -23.51 -0.49 -21.91
C PHE A 140 -23.90 0.96 -21.66
N ALA A 141 -23.32 1.89 -22.44
CA ALA A 141 -23.64 3.32 -22.35
C ALA A 141 -25.15 3.66 -22.32
N PRO A 142 -26.09 2.84 -22.88
CA PRO A 142 -27.52 3.09 -22.76
C PRO A 142 -28.07 2.87 -21.35
N ASP A 143 -27.49 1.96 -20.54
CA ASP A 143 -27.99 1.65 -19.19
C ASP A 143 -27.17 2.36 -18.10
N LYS A 144 -27.43 3.66 -17.98
CA LYS A 144 -26.82 4.49 -16.92
C LYS A 144 -27.15 3.98 -15.51
N GLY A 145 -28.31 3.33 -15.34
CA GLY A 145 -28.75 2.80 -14.04
C GLY A 145 -27.86 1.67 -13.58
N ALA A 146 -27.55 0.71 -14.46
CA ALA A 146 -26.64 -0.39 -14.17
C ALA A 146 -25.22 0.09 -13.81
N VAL A 147 -24.69 1.05 -14.56
CA VAL A 147 -23.36 1.64 -14.27
C VAL A 147 -23.34 2.35 -12.92
N MET A 148 -24.39 3.13 -12.59
CA MET A 148 -24.51 3.80 -11.30
C MET A 148 -24.57 2.78 -10.14
N LEU A 149 -25.39 1.73 -10.28
CA LEU A 149 -25.50 0.68 -9.26
C LEU A 149 -24.17 -0.03 -9.05
N ALA A 150 -23.50 -0.44 -10.13
CA ALA A 150 -22.17 -1.07 -10.06
C ALA A 150 -21.14 -0.16 -9.41
N SER A 151 -21.18 1.16 -9.68
CA SER A 151 -20.31 2.15 -9.04
C SER A 151 -20.55 2.23 -7.53
N VAL A 152 -21.81 2.23 -7.10
CA VAL A 152 -22.15 2.21 -5.66
C VAL A 152 -21.62 0.94 -5.02
N ILE A 153 -21.83 -0.23 -5.63
CA ILE A 153 -21.30 -1.51 -5.12
C ILE A 153 -19.78 -1.46 -5.03
N GLY A 154 -19.11 -0.88 -6.03
CA GLY A 154 -17.65 -0.74 -6.05
C GLY A 154 -17.09 0.15 -4.93
N VAL A 155 -17.85 1.09 -4.41
CA VAL A 155 -17.44 1.98 -3.30
C VAL A 155 -17.67 1.31 -1.92
N VAL A 156 -18.64 0.41 -1.80
CA VAL A 156 -19.03 -0.21 -0.52
C VAL A 156 -17.84 -0.80 0.27
N PRO A 157 -16.92 -1.60 -0.32
CA PRO A 157 -15.79 -2.16 0.42
C PRO A 157 -14.88 -1.08 1.02
N LEU A 158 -14.67 0.03 0.30
CA LEU A 158 -13.87 1.17 0.80
C LEU A 158 -14.53 1.83 2.00
N VAL A 159 -15.84 2.06 1.93
CA VAL A 159 -16.62 2.67 3.02
C VAL A 159 -16.62 1.77 4.25
N ILE A 160 -16.86 0.48 4.08
CA ILE A 160 -16.85 -0.49 5.19
C ILE A 160 -15.48 -0.50 5.85
N LEU A 161 -14.40 -0.63 5.07
CA LEU A 161 -13.05 -0.66 5.58
C LEU A 161 -12.71 0.62 6.35
N PHE A 162 -13.07 1.78 5.79
CA PHE A 162 -12.86 3.06 6.45
C PHE A 162 -13.60 3.14 7.79
N LEU A 163 -14.89 2.79 7.84
CA LEU A 163 -15.70 2.84 9.06
C LEU A 163 -15.16 1.90 10.14
N VAL A 164 -14.65 0.72 9.77
CA VAL A 164 -14.06 -0.23 10.71
C VAL A 164 -12.73 0.28 11.27
N LEU A 165 -11.90 0.88 10.42
CA LEU A 165 -10.53 1.24 10.76
C LEU A 165 -10.35 2.69 11.19
N GLN A 166 -11.35 3.57 11.05
CA GLN A 166 -11.27 5.01 11.34
C GLN A 166 -10.75 5.32 12.76
N ARG A 167 -11.15 4.53 13.75
CA ARG A 167 -10.71 4.71 15.15
C ARG A 167 -9.19 4.55 15.31
N TYR A 168 -8.57 3.68 14.55
CA TYR A 168 -7.12 3.46 14.58
C TYR A 168 -6.37 4.56 13.82
N TRP A 169 -6.95 5.08 12.76
CA TRP A 169 -6.37 6.14 11.97
C TRP A 169 -6.29 7.47 12.74
N GLN A 170 -7.35 7.83 13.46
CA GLN A 170 -7.38 9.03 14.31
C GLN A 170 -6.30 9.00 15.38
N SER A 171 -6.06 7.86 16.03
CA SER A 171 -5.00 7.72 17.03
C SER A 171 -3.59 7.83 16.43
N GLY A 172 -3.39 7.33 15.22
CA GLY A 172 -2.11 7.41 14.52
C GLY A 172 -1.74 8.83 14.09
N LEU A 173 -2.70 9.62 13.60
CA LEU A 173 -2.48 11.02 13.24
C LEU A 173 -2.20 11.91 14.45
N ALA A 174 -2.92 11.69 15.56
CA ALA A 174 -2.72 12.45 16.80
C ALA A 174 -1.31 12.23 17.37
N ALA A 175 -0.75 11.04 17.28
CA ALA A 175 0.62 10.76 17.74
C ALA A 175 1.69 11.50 16.90
N GLY A 176 1.41 11.81 15.64
CA GLY A 176 2.31 12.60 14.78
C GLY A 176 2.21 14.11 14.97
N ALA A 177 1.08 14.60 15.47
CA ALA A 177 0.79 16.04 15.61
C ALA A 177 1.32 16.66 16.93
N VAL A 178 1.68 15.84 17.92
CA VAL A 178 2.08 16.32 19.27
C VAL A 178 3.58 16.67 19.39
N LYS A 179 4.33 16.70 18.29
CA LYS A 179 5.71 17.24 18.26
C LYS A 179 5.72 18.60 17.60
N GLY A 180 5.04 19.57 18.22
CA GLY A 180 5.21 20.99 18.00
C GLY A 180 5.58 21.65 19.31
#